data_49baafd2392081ff5d94f8411d2e6e3a
#
_entry.id   49baafd2392081ff5d94f8411d2e6e3a
#
_cell.length_a   1.000
_cell.length_b   1.000
_cell.length_c   1.000
_cell.angle_alpha   90.00
_cell.angle_beta   90.00
_cell.angle_gamma   90.00
#
_symmetry.space_group_name_H-M   'P 1'
#
loop_
_entity.id
_entity.type
_entity.pdbx_description
1 polymer ?
#
loop_
_entity_poly.entity_id
_entity_poly.type
_entity_poly.pdbx_seq_one_letter_code
_entity_poly.pdbx_strand_id
1 'polypeptide(L)'
;MMEKNTMTENDKLQMFEDRPIRTAWDETQEEWYFSVVDVVAALTEQTEARKASTYWAVLKKRLKIEGASELLTNCKQLKMKSPKDGKRYKTDVANTEQLLRIIQSVPSKKAEPFKMWLAMVGRERIEEIIDPELTIERALDTYAQKGYSPEWINQRLQTIRARKELTDAWKVHGVKEGPEYAILTDEVTKAWSGMNTRQYKNFKGLKKENLRDNMSTLELALNMLAEATTTELTNAQNPQGLEENRVVAKQGGAVAGNARKEIESKTGRPVVTSENANTMLLGQTVAGMIESVATEKDDEKSE
;
A
#
# COMPACT_ATOMS: atom_id res chain seq x y z
N MET A 1 4.38 13.34 -24.08
CA MET A 1 3.40 12.80 -23.12
C MET A 1 3.92 13.06 -21.73
N MET A 2 3.31 13.96 -21.00
CA MET A 2 3.69 14.30 -19.62
C MET A 2 3.04 13.28 -18.70
N GLU A 3 3.84 12.41 -18.09
CA GLU A 3 3.37 11.61 -16.96
C GLU A 3 3.10 12.56 -15.78
N LYS A 4 1.83 12.77 -15.50
CA LYS A 4 1.37 13.40 -14.26
C LYS A 4 1.63 12.42 -13.12
N ASN A 5 2.70 12.67 -12.38
CA ASN A 5 2.98 12.01 -11.10
C ASN A 5 1.99 12.56 -10.07
N THR A 6 0.79 12.00 -10.02
CA THR A 6 -0.21 12.31 -8.98
C THR A 6 0.19 11.55 -7.71
N MET A 7 0.95 12.23 -6.84
CA MET A 7 1.06 11.81 -5.44
C MET A 7 -0.31 12.01 -4.79
N THR A 8 -0.88 10.96 -4.24
CA THR A 8 -2.06 11.06 -3.38
C THR A 8 -1.70 11.78 -2.08
N GLU A 9 -2.59 12.61 -1.54
CA GLU A 9 -2.36 13.43 -0.34
C GLU A 9 -1.95 12.62 0.90
N ASN A 10 -2.26 11.32 0.94
CA ASN A 10 -1.91 10.41 2.03
C ASN A 10 -0.44 9.96 2.06
N ASP A 11 0.36 10.23 1.03
CA ASP A 11 1.78 9.89 0.98
C ASP A 11 2.70 10.95 1.62
N LYS A 12 2.12 12.04 2.14
CA LYS A 12 2.87 13.05 2.88
C LYS A 12 3.01 12.60 4.33
N LEU A 13 4.20 12.20 4.74
CA LEU A 13 4.59 12.24 6.15
C LEU A 13 4.25 13.66 6.66
N GLN A 14 3.33 13.80 7.63
CA GLN A 14 2.83 15.09 8.15
C GLN A 14 3.94 16.10 8.47
N MET A 15 5.16 15.64 8.71
CA MET A 15 6.35 16.44 9.01
C MET A 15 6.92 17.25 7.84
N PHE A 16 6.50 16.97 6.62
CA PHE A 16 7.06 17.59 5.42
C PHE A 16 6.04 18.45 4.68
N GLU A 17 4.91 18.76 5.31
CA GLU A 17 3.76 19.46 4.72
C GLU A 17 4.12 20.79 4.04
N ASP A 18 5.09 21.51 4.56
CA ASP A 18 5.46 22.83 4.06
C ASP A 18 6.52 22.83 2.96
N ARG A 19 7.11 21.67 2.62
CA ARG A 19 8.20 21.61 1.63
C ARG A 19 8.10 20.39 0.73
N PRO A 20 8.23 20.59 -0.59
CA PRO A 20 8.20 19.48 -1.54
C PRO A 20 9.48 18.64 -1.39
N ILE A 21 9.33 17.37 -1.04
CA ILE A 21 10.40 16.37 -1.03
C ILE A 21 10.38 15.65 -2.37
N ARG A 22 11.50 15.67 -3.09
CA ARG A 22 11.63 14.90 -4.33
C ARG A 22 11.62 13.41 -4.02
N THR A 23 10.79 12.67 -4.74
CA THR A 23 10.62 11.23 -4.57
C THR A 23 10.85 10.50 -5.89
N ALA A 24 11.18 9.21 -5.83
CA ALA A 24 11.26 8.31 -6.96
C ALA A 24 10.71 6.94 -6.56
N TRP A 25 9.92 6.36 -7.44
CA TRP A 25 9.43 5.00 -7.30
C TRP A 25 10.36 4.01 -8.01
N ASP A 26 10.78 2.94 -7.32
CA ASP A 26 11.54 1.83 -7.89
C ASP A 26 10.59 0.66 -8.16
N GLU A 27 10.27 0.42 -9.43
CA GLU A 27 9.34 -0.64 -9.82
C GLU A 27 9.86 -2.06 -9.56
N THR A 28 11.19 -2.22 -9.50
CA THR A 28 11.80 -3.53 -9.30
C THR A 28 11.74 -3.96 -7.83
N GLN A 29 11.92 -2.99 -6.93
CA GLN A 29 11.89 -3.21 -5.48
C GLN A 29 10.53 -2.89 -4.87
N GLU A 30 9.61 -2.31 -5.65
CA GLU A 30 8.32 -1.79 -5.19
C GLU A 30 8.46 -0.86 -3.97
N GLU A 31 9.46 0.07 -4.03
CA GLU A 31 9.80 0.98 -2.95
C GLU A 31 9.87 2.44 -3.39
N TRP A 32 9.48 3.33 -2.48
CA TRP A 32 9.70 4.76 -2.61
C TRP A 32 11.07 5.15 -2.09
N TYR A 33 11.76 5.98 -2.86
CA TYR A 33 13.01 6.63 -2.49
C TYR A 33 12.82 8.14 -2.36
N PHE A 34 13.35 8.71 -1.31
CA PHE A 34 13.23 10.11 -0.94
C PHE A 34 14.58 10.80 -1.01
N SER A 35 14.62 12.04 -1.50
CA SER A 35 15.85 12.86 -1.49
C SER A 35 16.25 13.20 -0.05
N VAL A 36 17.38 12.65 0.39
CA VAL A 36 17.88 12.89 1.77
C VAL A 36 18.17 14.36 2.02
N VAL A 37 18.72 15.05 1.02
CA VAL A 37 19.03 16.50 1.15
C VAL A 37 17.77 17.34 1.32
N ASP A 38 16.65 16.99 0.65
CA ASP A 38 15.40 17.73 0.78
C ASP A 38 14.78 17.50 2.17
N VAL A 39 14.83 16.26 2.68
CA VAL A 39 14.37 15.93 4.03
C VAL A 39 15.20 16.66 5.09
N VAL A 40 16.53 16.64 4.96
CA VAL A 40 17.41 17.37 5.87
C VAL A 40 17.14 18.88 5.80
N ALA A 41 16.90 19.43 4.61
CA ALA A 41 16.54 20.85 4.45
C ALA A 41 15.24 21.19 5.17
N ALA A 42 14.22 20.32 5.06
CA ALA A 42 12.95 20.53 5.74
C ALA A 42 13.10 20.48 7.26
N LEU A 43 13.80 19.47 7.79
CA LEU A 43 13.98 19.29 9.23
C LEU A 43 14.91 20.33 9.89
N THR A 44 15.87 20.88 9.15
CA THR A 44 16.83 21.87 9.67
C THR A 44 16.47 23.29 9.25
N GLU A 45 15.31 23.50 8.60
CA GLU A 45 14.82 24.79 8.11
C GLU A 45 15.77 25.50 7.14
N GLN A 46 16.67 24.73 6.49
CA GLN A 46 17.60 25.30 5.53
C GLN A 46 16.85 25.69 4.24
N THR A 47 16.94 26.95 3.88
CA THR A 47 16.36 27.47 2.62
C THR A 47 17.30 27.29 1.44
N GLU A 48 18.59 27.17 1.70
CA GLU A 48 19.63 27.03 0.69
C GLU A 48 20.04 25.56 0.51
N ALA A 49 19.88 25.00 -0.69
CA ALA A 49 20.24 23.62 -1.02
C ALA A 49 21.72 23.30 -0.70
N ARG A 50 22.63 24.28 -0.81
CA ARG A 50 24.04 24.13 -0.48
C ARG A 50 24.25 23.87 1.02
N LYS A 51 23.54 24.59 1.88
CA LYS A 51 23.63 24.41 3.35
C LYS A 51 23.09 23.03 3.76
N ALA A 52 21.97 22.60 3.19
CA ALA A 52 21.42 21.27 3.43
C ALA A 52 22.37 20.15 2.96
N SER A 53 23.01 20.30 1.80
CA SER A 53 24.02 19.34 1.32
C SER A 53 25.26 19.29 2.22
N THR A 54 25.73 20.43 2.71
CA THR A 54 26.83 20.50 3.67
C THR A 54 26.46 19.82 4.99
N TYR A 55 25.27 20.09 5.51
CA TYR A 55 24.76 19.44 6.71
C TYR A 55 24.68 17.91 6.54
N TRP A 56 24.17 17.44 5.41
CA TRP A 56 24.12 16.01 5.11
C TRP A 56 25.52 15.39 5.06
N ALA A 57 26.49 16.06 4.48
CA ALA A 57 27.89 15.59 4.46
C ALA A 57 28.48 15.45 5.88
N VAL A 58 28.18 16.37 6.80
CA VAL A 58 28.57 16.29 8.21
C VAL A 58 27.83 15.16 8.93
N LEU A 59 26.52 15.06 8.72
CA LEU A 59 25.69 13.98 9.31
C LEU A 59 26.16 12.59 8.87
N LYS A 60 26.53 12.42 7.60
CA LYS A 60 27.13 11.15 7.12
C LYS A 60 28.38 10.75 7.88
N LYS A 61 29.27 11.71 8.19
CA LYS A 61 30.49 11.44 8.97
C LYS A 61 30.12 10.99 10.40
N ARG A 62 29.17 11.66 11.02
CA ARG A 62 28.71 11.31 12.36
C ARG A 62 28.05 9.93 12.41
N LEU A 63 27.16 9.61 11.48
CA LEU A 63 26.53 8.30 11.36
C LEU A 63 27.55 7.15 11.20
N LYS A 64 28.66 7.39 10.46
CA LYS A 64 29.74 6.42 10.38
C LYS A 64 30.42 6.18 11.73
N ILE A 65 30.66 7.23 12.51
CA ILE A 65 31.29 7.12 13.84
C ILE A 65 30.33 6.40 14.81
N GLU A 66 29.02 6.63 14.70
CA GLU A 66 27.98 5.97 15.48
C GLU A 66 27.75 4.49 15.10
N GLY A 67 28.50 3.95 14.13
CA GLY A 67 28.37 2.56 13.69
C GLY A 67 27.32 2.32 12.59
N ALA A 68 26.66 3.35 12.09
CA ALA A 68 25.64 3.26 11.04
C ALA A 68 26.20 3.24 9.62
N SER A 69 27.37 2.62 9.41
CA SER A 69 28.05 2.57 8.09
C SER A 69 27.23 1.81 7.04
N GLU A 70 26.54 0.76 7.44
CA GLU A 70 25.70 -0.05 6.55
C GLU A 70 24.51 0.77 5.99
N LEU A 71 23.87 1.58 6.83
CA LEU A 71 22.84 2.51 6.41
C LEU A 71 23.29 3.41 5.25
N LEU A 72 24.51 3.95 5.35
CA LEU A 72 25.05 4.87 4.36
C LEU A 72 25.49 4.15 3.08
N THR A 73 25.97 2.91 3.18
CA THR A 73 26.35 2.08 2.05
C THR A 73 25.12 1.71 1.22
N ASN A 74 23.98 1.50 1.87
CA ASN A 74 22.73 1.13 1.23
C ASN A 74 21.95 2.32 0.67
N CYS A 75 22.34 3.58 0.97
CA CYS A 75 21.75 4.75 0.33
C CYS A 75 22.14 4.79 -1.16
N LYS A 76 21.13 4.83 -2.03
CA LYS A 76 21.31 4.90 -3.49
C LYS A 76 21.57 6.34 -3.94
N GLN A 77 22.11 6.48 -5.15
CA GLN A 77 22.18 7.77 -5.86
C GLN A 77 21.31 7.75 -7.10
N LEU A 78 20.34 8.63 -7.17
CA LEU A 78 19.46 8.79 -8.33
C LEU A 78 19.66 10.17 -8.97
N LYS A 79 19.44 10.25 -10.29
CA LYS A 79 19.40 11.53 -11.01
C LYS A 79 18.03 12.16 -10.82
N MET A 80 17.91 13.15 -9.92
CA MET A 80 16.67 13.87 -9.65
C MET A 80 16.69 15.27 -10.27
N LYS A 81 15.51 15.74 -10.73
CA LYS A 81 15.34 17.08 -11.28
C LYS A 81 15.47 18.13 -10.18
N SER A 82 16.31 19.12 -10.40
CA SER A 82 16.48 20.26 -9.49
C SER A 82 15.32 21.25 -9.68
N PRO A 83 14.68 21.71 -8.57
CA PRO A 83 13.64 22.73 -8.66
C PRO A 83 14.19 24.11 -9.07
N LYS A 84 15.51 24.34 -8.91
CA LYS A 84 16.16 25.62 -9.19
C LYS A 84 16.36 25.88 -10.68
N ASP A 85 16.81 24.89 -11.45
CA ASP A 85 17.24 25.06 -12.84
C ASP A 85 16.71 24.00 -13.79
N GLY A 86 15.88 23.07 -13.27
CA GLY A 86 15.29 21.99 -14.05
C GLY A 86 16.26 20.88 -14.51
N LYS A 87 17.55 21.02 -14.24
CA LYS A 87 18.57 20.01 -14.61
C LYS A 87 18.55 18.82 -13.64
N ARG A 88 19.04 17.68 -14.12
CA ARG A 88 19.11 16.45 -13.29
C ARG A 88 20.49 16.31 -12.65
N TYR A 89 20.52 16.20 -11.33
CA TYR A 89 21.73 15.99 -10.53
C TYR A 89 21.67 14.67 -9.78
N LYS A 90 22.85 14.05 -9.59
CA LYS A 90 23.00 12.91 -8.68
C LYS A 90 22.63 13.35 -7.27
N THR A 91 21.67 12.69 -6.67
CA THR A 91 21.11 13.02 -5.36
C THR A 91 21.10 11.74 -4.52
N ASP A 92 21.62 11.82 -3.29
CA ASP A 92 21.50 10.72 -2.34
C ASP A 92 20.04 10.54 -1.96
N VAL A 93 19.56 9.30 -2.10
CA VAL A 93 18.20 8.93 -1.77
C VAL A 93 18.20 7.78 -0.78
N ALA A 94 17.16 7.74 0.04
CA ALA A 94 16.93 6.72 1.04
C ALA A 94 15.51 6.16 0.90
N ASN A 95 15.34 4.87 1.14
CA ASN A 95 14.01 4.29 1.31
C ASN A 95 13.42 4.68 2.67
N THR A 96 12.21 4.24 2.97
CA THR A 96 11.49 4.63 4.20
C THR A 96 12.28 4.26 5.46
N GLU A 97 12.80 3.04 5.56
CA GLU A 97 13.54 2.56 6.73
C GLU A 97 14.81 3.39 6.96
N GLN A 98 15.61 3.57 5.91
CA GLN A 98 16.82 4.38 5.96
C GLN A 98 16.53 5.83 6.34
N LEU A 99 15.45 6.40 5.78
CA LEU A 99 15.03 7.76 6.07
C LEU A 99 14.63 7.93 7.54
N LEU A 100 13.84 7.02 8.10
CA LEU A 100 13.45 7.01 9.50
C LEU A 100 14.69 6.99 10.42
N ARG A 101 15.69 6.19 10.09
CA ARG A 101 16.94 6.13 10.86
C ARG A 101 17.77 7.41 10.74
N ILE A 102 17.82 8.02 9.55
CA ILE A 102 18.52 9.30 9.32
C ILE A 102 17.87 10.41 10.14
N ILE A 103 16.53 10.50 10.14
CA ILE A 103 15.79 11.55 10.86
C ILE A 103 16.06 11.48 12.37
N GLN A 104 16.15 10.29 12.95
CA GLN A 104 16.48 10.13 14.38
C GLN A 104 17.82 10.79 14.75
N SER A 105 18.78 10.84 13.83
CA SER A 105 20.11 11.41 14.03
C SER A 105 20.17 12.91 13.74
N VAL A 106 19.09 13.55 13.27
CA VAL A 106 19.05 15.01 13.04
C VAL A 106 18.73 15.72 14.35
N PRO A 107 19.67 16.52 14.92
CA PRO A 107 19.41 17.32 16.12
C PRO A 107 18.68 18.62 15.74
N SER A 108 17.38 18.55 15.59
CA SER A 108 16.54 19.68 15.21
C SER A 108 15.24 19.65 16.00
N LYS A 109 14.73 20.83 16.36
CA LYS A 109 13.40 20.97 17.00
C LYS A 109 12.27 20.42 16.12
N LYS A 110 12.40 20.54 14.78
CA LYS A 110 11.43 19.98 13.83
C LYS A 110 11.49 18.46 13.73
N ALA A 111 12.61 17.84 14.06
CA ALA A 111 12.73 16.38 14.08
C ALA A 111 12.17 15.76 15.37
N GLU A 112 12.01 16.56 16.44
CA GLU A 112 11.59 16.06 17.76
C GLU A 112 10.17 15.44 17.76
N PRO A 113 9.13 16.07 17.18
CA PRO A 113 7.80 15.46 17.10
C PRO A 113 7.83 14.09 16.41
N PHE A 114 8.70 13.93 15.41
CA PHE A 114 8.85 12.65 14.71
C PHE A 114 9.53 11.59 15.59
N LYS A 115 10.55 11.96 16.36
CA LYS A 115 11.20 11.04 17.29
C LYS A 115 10.22 10.56 18.37
N MET A 116 9.39 11.49 18.87
CA MET A 116 8.31 11.15 19.81
C MET A 116 7.27 10.23 19.18
N TRP A 117 6.86 10.50 17.94
CA TRP A 117 5.97 9.62 17.20
C TRP A 117 6.56 8.21 17.01
N LEU A 118 7.84 8.07 16.65
CA LEU A 118 8.51 6.77 16.57
C LEU A 118 8.54 6.04 17.91
N ALA A 119 8.79 6.75 19.00
CA ALA A 119 8.76 6.18 20.35
C ALA A 119 7.35 5.67 20.69
N MET A 120 6.30 6.43 20.33
CA MET A 120 4.90 6.03 20.51
C MET A 120 4.57 4.77 19.69
N VAL A 121 4.93 4.73 18.40
CA VAL A 121 4.73 3.57 17.53
C VAL A 121 5.48 2.33 18.07
N GLY A 122 6.71 2.53 18.57
CA GLY A 122 7.48 1.45 19.21
C GLY A 122 6.79 0.91 20.47
N ARG A 123 6.25 1.79 21.31
CA ARG A 123 5.48 1.41 22.49
C ARG A 123 4.21 0.65 22.11
N GLU A 124 3.42 1.18 21.20
CA GLU A 124 2.20 0.53 20.70
C GLU A 124 2.51 -0.88 20.18
N ARG A 125 3.60 -1.04 19.43
CA ARG A 125 3.99 -2.36 18.93
C ARG A 125 4.36 -3.34 20.06
N ILE A 126 4.98 -2.88 21.15
CA ILE A 126 5.27 -3.69 22.31
C ILE A 126 3.96 -4.10 23.03
N GLU A 127 3.03 -3.16 23.20
CA GLU A 127 1.71 -3.40 23.79
C GLU A 127 0.91 -4.43 22.97
N GLU A 128 0.95 -4.36 21.64
CA GLU A 128 0.31 -5.34 20.75
C GLU A 128 0.90 -6.77 20.84
N ILE A 129 2.18 -6.91 21.22
CA ILE A 129 2.76 -8.22 21.47
C ILE A 129 2.20 -8.81 22.75
N ILE A 130 1.88 -7.98 23.74
CA ILE A 130 1.30 -8.38 25.02
C ILE A 130 -0.19 -8.68 24.85
N ASP A 131 -0.90 -7.80 24.11
CA ASP A 131 -2.33 -7.91 23.80
C ASP A 131 -2.56 -7.83 22.28
N PRO A 132 -2.66 -8.97 21.58
CA PRO A 132 -2.87 -9.02 20.13
C PRO A 132 -4.19 -8.43 19.67
N GLU A 133 -5.21 -8.26 20.53
CA GLU A 133 -6.49 -7.65 20.14
C GLU A 133 -6.31 -6.20 19.71
N LEU A 134 -5.36 -5.47 20.33
CA LEU A 134 -5.00 -4.09 19.94
C LEU A 134 -4.58 -3.97 18.48
N THR A 135 -3.90 -4.99 17.92
CA THR A 135 -3.55 -5.02 16.50
C THR A 135 -4.80 -5.07 15.61
N ILE A 136 -5.81 -5.84 16.02
CA ILE A 136 -7.07 -5.99 15.29
C ILE A 136 -7.86 -4.67 15.34
N GLU A 137 -8.01 -4.09 16.54
CA GLU A 137 -8.68 -2.80 16.74
C GLU A 137 -8.04 -1.70 15.89
N ARG A 138 -6.73 -1.56 15.94
CA ARG A 138 -6.00 -0.59 15.13
C ARG A 138 -6.19 -0.81 13.63
N ALA A 139 -6.26 -2.06 13.17
CA ALA A 139 -6.54 -2.35 11.78
C ALA A 139 -7.96 -1.92 11.37
N LEU A 140 -8.96 -2.17 12.22
CA LEU A 140 -10.35 -1.73 12.00
C LEU A 140 -10.45 -0.21 11.95
N ASP A 141 -9.83 0.48 12.91
CA ASP A 141 -9.78 1.95 12.97
C ASP A 141 -9.10 2.54 11.73
N THR A 142 -8.01 1.91 11.28
CA THR A 142 -7.30 2.35 10.07
C THR A 142 -8.21 2.25 8.83
N TYR A 143 -8.98 1.18 8.68
CA TYR A 143 -9.94 1.06 7.58
C TYR A 143 -11.07 2.09 7.71
N ALA A 144 -11.61 2.29 8.91
CA ALA A 144 -12.66 3.29 9.16
C ALA A 144 -12.16 4.72 8.84
N GLN A 145 -10.94 5.09 9.27
CA GLN A 145 -10.32 6.39 8.97
C GLN A 145 -10.07 6.59 7.47
N LYS A 146 -9.83 5.52 6.74
CA LYS A 146 -9.73 5.55 5.27
C LYS A 146 -11.09 5.69 4.57
N GLY A 147 -12.20 5.71 5.31
CA GLY A 147 -13.55 5.90 4.80
C GLY A 147 -14.23 4.61 4.31
N TYR A 148 -13.72 3.44 4.64
CA TYR A 148 -14.40 2.18 4.30
C TYR A 148 -15.63 1.95 5.19
N SER A 149 -16.73 1.46 4.59
CA SER A 149 -17.93 1.14 5.36
C SER A 149 -17.74 -0.10 6.25
N PRO A 150 -18.51 -0.22 7.35
CA PRO A 150 -18.45 -1.40 8.22
C PRO A 150 -18.69 -2.71 7.45
N GLU A 151 -19.60 -2.72 6.47
CA GLU A 151 -19.91 -3.89 5.64
C GLU A 151 -18.70 -4.28 4.80
N TRP A 152 -18.02 -3.31 4.18
CA TRP A 152 -16.80 -3.56 3.41
C TRP A 152 -15.67 -4.08 4.31
N ILE A 153 -15.51 -3.51 5.52
CA ILE A 153 -14.50 -3.94 6.49
C ILE A 153 -14.75 -5.40 6.90
N ASN A 154 -16.00 -5.75 7.22
CA ASN A 154 -16.37 -7.13 7.53
C ASN A 154 -16.08 -8.09 6.37
N GLN A 155 -16.43 -7.71 5.14
CA GLN A 155 -16.10 -8.51 3.94
C GLN A 155 -14.59 -8.68 3.78
N ARG A 156 -13.82 -7.61 4.04
CA ARG A 156 -12.36 -7.66 3.96
C ARG A 156 -11.74 -8.60 4.99
N LEU A 157 -12.23 -8.62 6.21
CA LEU A 157 -11.80 -9.58 7.25
C LEU A 157 -12.04 -11.02 6.83
N GLN A 158 -13.17 -11.32 6.21
CA GLN A 158 -13.46 -12.67 5.68
C GLN A 158 -12.45 -13.07 4.59
N THR A 159 -12.09 -12.13 3.69
CA THR A 159 -11.07 -12.40 2.66
C THR A 159 -9.68 -12.63 3.25
N ILE A 160 -9.33 -11.95 4.34
CA ILE A 160 -8.05 -12.19 5.06
C ILE A 160 -8.02 -13.60 5.61
N ARG A 161 -9.13 -14.05 6.21
CA ARG A 161 -9.26 -15.41 6.74
C ARG A 161 -9.15 -16.47 5.63
N ALA A 162 -9.94 -16.33 4.56
CA ALA A 162 -9.90 -17.25 3.42
C ALA A 162 -8.48 -17.35 2.81
N ARG A 163 -7.78 -16.21 2.71
CA ARG A 163 -6.39 -16.18 2.27
C ARG A 163 -5.46 -16.94 3.18
N LYS A 164 -5.63 -16.81 4.50
CA LYS A 164 -4.81 -17.55 5.46
C LYS A 164 -5.04 -19.06 5.36
N GLU A 165 -6.28 -19.48 5.28
CA GLU A 165 -6.65 -20.89 5.12
C GLU A 165 -6.01 -21.48 3.85
N LEU A 166 -6.03 -20.76 2.73
CA LEU A 166 -5.38 -21.15 1.49
C LEU A 166 -3.86 -21.30 1.63
N THR A 167 -3.20 -20.34 2.25
CA THR A 167 -1.74 -20.41 2.44
C THR A 167 -1.33 -21.51 3.40
N ASP A 168 -2.13 -21.77 4.43
CA ASP A 168 -1.91 -22.88 5.37
C ASP A 168 -2.08 -24.24 4.64
N ALA A 169 -3.09 -24.39 3.76
CA ALA A 169 -3.24 -25.55 2.91
C ALA A 169 -2.02 -25.75 1.99
N TRP A 170 -1.56 -24.73 1.31
CA TRP A 170 -0.36 -24.82 0.48
C TRP A 170 0.87 -25.26 1.26
N LYS A 171 1.05 -24.74 2.49
CA LYS A 171 2.15 -25.13 3.36
C LYS A 171 2.11 -26.62 3.71
N VAL A 172 0.94 -27.15 4.06
CA VAL A 172 0.74 -28.59 4.35
C VAL A 172 1.07 -29.43 3.12
N HIS A 173 0.77 -28.96 1.92
CA HIS A 173 0.99 -29.68 0.66
C HIS A 173 2.36 -29.40 0.02
N GLY A 174 3.33 -28.92 0.80
CA GLY A 174 4.74 -28.82 0.41
C GLY A 174 5.10 -27.66 -0.50
N VAL A 175 4.24 -26.63 -0.61
CA VAL A 175 4.55 -25.39 -1.33
C VAL A 175 5.41 -24.49 -0.44
N LYS A 176 6.47 -23.93 -1.01
CA LYS A 176 7.41 -23.06 -0.28
C LYS A 176 6.88 -21.64 -0.18
N GLU A 177 6.98 -21.09 1.02
CA GLU A 177 6.59 -19.72 1.32
C GLU A 177 7.43 -18.71 0.49
N GLY A 178 6.82 -17.59 0.16
CA GLY A 178 7.45 -16.54 -0.64
C GLY A 178 7.19 -16.69 -2.14
N PRO A 179 8.20 -16.98 -2.98
CA PRO A 179 8.02 -16.95 -4.44
C PRO A 179 6.97 -17.94 -4.98
N GLU A 180 6.87 -19.15 -4.40
CA GLU A 180 5.90 -20.13 -4.87
C GLU A 180 4.46 -19.72 -4.52
N TYR A 181 4.24 -19.13 -3.33
CA TYR A 181 2.95 -18.56 -2.95
C TYR A 181 2.55 -17.40 -3.88
N ALA A 182 3.51 -16.58 -4.31
CA ALA A 182 3.26 -15.51 -5.27
C ALA A 182 2.82 -16.06 -6.64
N ILE A 183 3.49 -17.11 -7.12
CA ILE A 183 3.13 -17.79 -8.38
C ILE A 183 1.71 -18.34 -8.31
N LEU A 184 1.37 -19.09 -7.24
CA LEU A 184 0.03 -19.67 -7.09
C LEU A 184 -1.04 -18.59 -6.93
N THR A 185 -0.73 -17.50 -6.21
CA THR A 185 -1.64 -16.35 -6.11
C THR A 185 -1.92 -15.73 -7.46
N ASP A 186 -0.91 -15.59 -8.30
CA ASP A 186 -1.06 -15.08 -9.66
C ASP A 186 -1.93 -16.01 -10.52
N GLU A 187 -1.78 -17.33 -10.39
CA GLU A 187 -2.62 -18.29 -11.12
C GLU A 187 -4.09 -18.20 -10.68
N VAL A 188 -4.37 -18.14 -9.37
CA VAL A 188 -5.73 -17.94 -8.85
C VAL A 188 -6.31 -16.63 -9.35
N THR A 189 -5.55 -15.51 -9.17
CA THR A 189 -6.01 -14.17 -9.56
C THR A 189 -6.27 -14.08 -11.06
N LYS A 190 -5.38 -14.62 -11.87
CA LYS A 190 -5.52 -14.64 -13.33
C LYS A 190 -6.73 -15.46 -13.79
N ALA A 191 -6.97 -16.60 -13.14
CA ALA A 191 -8.07 -17.48 -13.52
C ALA A 191 -9.45 -16.84 -13.27
N TRP A 192 -9.62 -16.06 -12.19
CA TRP A 192 -10.90 -15.43 -11.91
C TRP A 192 -11.02 -14.01 -12.51
N SER A 193 -9.97 -13.18 -12.45
CA SER A 193 -10.04 -11.78 -12.91
C SER A 193 -9.66 -11.58 -14.38
N GLY A 194 -8.92 -12.52 -14.98
CA GLY A 194 -8.33 -12.41 -16.32
C GLY A 194 -6.95 -11.73 -16.31
N MET A 195 -6.47 -11.27 -15.15
CA MET A 195 -5.20 -10.54 -14.99
C MET A 195 -4.39 -11.18 -13.85
N ASN A 196 -3.05 -11.23 -13.98
CA ASN A 196 -2.20 -11.52 -12.83
C ASN A 196 -2.20 -10.33 -11.84
N THR A 197 -1.68 -10.52 -10.64
CA THR A 197 -1.71 -9.53 -9.57
C THR A 197 -1.09 -8.19 -9.99
N ARG A 198 0.03 -8.21 -10.72
CA ARG A 198 0.72 -7.00 -11.19
C ARG A 198 -0.10 -6.26 -12.25
N GLN A 199 -0.68 -6.99 -13.21
CA GLN A 199 -1.55 -6.41 -14.22
C GLN A 199 -2.79 -5.78 -13.59
N TYR A 200 -3.37 -6.44 -12.59
CA TYR A 200 -4.54 -5.94 -11.88
C TYR A 200 -4.23 -4.69 -11.05
N LYS A 201 -3.10 -4.68 -10.34
CA LYS A 201 -2.61 -3.45 -9.67
C LYS A 201 -2.46 -2.30 -10.65
N ASN A 202 -1.80 -2.53 -11.79
CA ASN A 202 -1.60 -1.51 -12.82
C ASN A 202 -2.94 -1.03 -13.40
N PHE A 203 -3.90 -1.93 -13.63
CA PHE A 203 -5.24 -1.59 -14.10
C PHE A 203 -6.00 -0.68 -13.12
N LYS A 204 -5.81 -0.88 -11.81
CA LYS A 204 -6.36 -0.02 -10.75
C LYS A 204 -5.49 1.21 -10.43
N GLY A 205 -4.37 1.43 -11.14
CA GLY A 205 -3.45 2.56 -10.90
C GLY A 205 -2.65 2.46 -9.60
N LEU A 206 -2.54 1.26 -9.02
CA LEU A 206 -1.86 1.00 -7.76
C LEU A 206 -0.36 0.76 -7.96
N LYS A 207 0.45 1.15 -6.99
CA LYS A 207 1.90 0.90 -6.93
C LYS A 207 2.23 -0.07 -5.80
N LYS A 208 2.31 0.43 -4.56
CA LYS A 208 2.63 -0.35 -3.36
C LYS A 208 1.38 -0.84 -2.61
N GLU A 209 0.26 -0.21 -2.87
CA GLU A 209 -1.00 -0.46 -2.17
C GLU A 209 -1.42 -1.93 -2.30
N ASN A 210 -2.12 -2.42 -1.28
CA ASN A 210 -2.67 -3.78 -1.33
C ASN A 210 -3.82 -3.83 -2.35
N LEU A 211 -3.73 -4.75 -3.31
CA LEU A 211 -4.75 -4.90 -4.36
C LEU A 211 -6.14 -5.15 -3.77
N ARG A 212 -6.25 -6.00 -2.75
CA ARG A 212 -7.54 -6.35 -2.12
C ARG A 212 -8.19 -5.18 -1.39
N ASP A 213 -7.38 -4.27 -0.83
CA ASP A 213 -7.90 -3.05 -0.18
C ASP A 213 -8.51 -2.06 -1.18
N ASN A 214 -8.25 -2.27 -2.48
CA ASN A 214 -8.77 -1.46 -3.57
C ASN A 214 -9.82 -2.20 -4.43
N MET A 215 -10.27 -3.37 -4.00
CA MET A 215 -11.33 -4.13 -4.63
C MET A 215 -12.71 -3.68 -4.12
N SER A 216 -13.69 -3.62 -5.02
CA SER A 216 -15.11 -3.47 -4.64
C SER A 216 -15.58 -4.68 -3.82
N THR A 217 -16.71 -4.56 -3.15
CA THR A 217 -17.32 -5.67 -2.38
C THR A 217 -17.52 -6.92 -3.25
N LEU A 218 -17.94 -6.76 -4.51
CA LEU A 218 -18.16 -7.89 -5.43
C LEU A 218 -16.83 -8.50 -5.89
N GLU A 219 -15.82 -7.70 -6.19
CA GLU A 219 -14.46 -8.19 -6.48
C GLU A 219 -13.89 -8.96 -5.29
N LEU A 220 -14.07 -8.46 -4.04
CA LEU A 220 -13.65 -9.17 -2.82
C LEU A 220 -14.37 -10.50 -2.65
N ALA A 221 -15.68 -10.54 -2.89
CA ALA A 221 -16.48 -11.76 -2.80
C ALA A 221 -16.01 -12.83 -3.80
N LEU A 222 -15.74 -12.45 -5.04
CA LEU A 222 -15.21 -13.37 -6.06
C LEU A 222 -13.78 -13.81 -5.77
N ASN A 223 -12.93 -12.90 -5.26
CA ASN A 223 -11.58 -13.28 -4.83
C ASN A 223 -11.63 -14.28 -3.67
N MET A 224 -12.53 -14.08 -2.70
CA MET A 224 -12.74 -15.00 -1.58
C MET A 224 -13.26 -16.36 -2.08
N LEU A 225 -14.21 -16.36 -3.01
CA LEU A 225 -14.70 -17.59 -3.64
C LEU A 225 -13.57 -18.37 -4.32
N ALA A 226 -12.71 -17.67 -5.09
CA ALA A 226 -11.56 -18.29 -5.75
C ALA A 226 -10.59 -18.92 -4.74
N GLU A 227 -10.27 -18.20 -3.65
CA GLU A 227 -9.36 -18.66 -2.61
C GLU A 227 -9.96 -19.85 -1.83
N ALA A 228 -11.21 -19.76 -1.38
CA ALA A 228 -11.91 -20.83 -0.67
C ALA A 228 -12.06 -22.09 -1.53
N THR A 229 -12.49 -21.95 -2.78
CA THR A 229 -12.60 -23.09 -3.70
C THR A 229 -11.24 -23.74 -3.97
N THR A 230 -10.17 -22.94 -4.10
CA THR A 230 -8.81 -23.49 -4.24
C THR A 230 -8.42 -24.29 -3.01
N THR A 231 -8.72 -23.80 -1.79
CA THR A 231 -8.47 -24.51 -0.53
C THR A 231 -9.19 -25.85 -0.50
N GLU A 232 -10.47 -25.89 -0.81
CA GLU A 232 -11.27 -27.12 -0.84
C GLU A 232 -10.73 -28.13 -1.86
N LEU A 233 -10.40 -27.66 -3.07
CA LEU A 233 -9.81 -28.53 -4.09
C LEU A 233 -8.42 -29.02 -3.68
N THR A 234 -7.59 -28.20 -3.04
CA THR A 234 -6.29 -28.60 -2.51
C THR A 234 -6.44 -29.72 -1.48
N ASN A 235 -7.37 -29.58 -0.54
CA ASN A 235 -7.65 -30.58 0.47
C ASN A 235 -8.22 -31.89 -0.12
N ALA A 236 -9.07 -31.78 -1.14
CA ALA A 236 -9.71 -32.94 -1.76
C ALA A 236 -8.78 -33.73 -2.71
N GLN A 237 -7.94 -33.02 -3.47
CA GLN A 237 -7.07 -33.61 -4.49
C GLN A 237 -5.67 -33.98 -3.97
N ASN A 238 -5.28 -33.43 -2.79
CA ASN A 238 -4.01 -33.69 -2.12
C ASN A 238 -2.76 -33.45 -3.02
N PRO A 239 -2.68 -32.31 -3.75
CA PRO A 239 -1.57 -32.01 -4.66
C PRO A 239 -0.27 -31.83 -3.86
N GLN A 240 0.88 -32.23 -4.44
CA GLN A 240 2.18 -32.11 -3.80
C GLN A 240 3.09 -31.12 -4.52
N GLY A 241 3.66 -30.19 -3.77
CA GLY A 241 4.59 -29.18 -4.29
C GLY A 241 3.94 -28.16 -5.24
N LEU A 242 4.78 -27.37 -5.91
CA LEU A 242 4.33 -26.21 -6.69
C LEU A 242 3.46 -26.59 -7.91
N GLU A 243 3.92 -27.53 -8.73
CA GLU A 243 3.31 -27.76 -10.05
C GLU A 243 1.90 -28.37 -9.96
N GLU A 244 1.68 -29.32 -9.04
CA GLU A 244 0.34 -29.87 -8.84
C GLU A 244 -0.60 -28.84 -8.22
N ASN A 245 -0.13 -28.06 -7.21
CA ASN A 245 -0.90 -26.98 -6.64
C ASN A 245 -1.22 -25.88 -7.66
N ARG A 246 -0.38 -25.67 -8.67
CA ARG A 246 -0.62 -24.72 -9.77
C ARG A 246 -1.83 -25.11 -10.63
N VAL A 247 -2.00 -26.41 -10.87
CA VAL A 247 -3.19 -26.93 -11.58
C VAL A 247 -4.44 -26.66 -10.75
N VAL A 248 -4.40 -26.98 -9.46
CA VAL A 248 -5.52 -26.79 -8.54
C VAL A 248 -5.85 -25.29 -8.37
N ALA A 249 -4.85 -24.43 -8.29
CA ALA A 249 -5.02 -22.99 -8.22
C ALA A 249 -5.80 -22.43 -9.43
N LYS A 250 -5.48 -22.92 -10.64
CA LYS A 250 -6.24 -22.56 -11.86
C LYS A 250 -7.69 -23.06 -11.81
N GLN A 251 -7.91 -24.26 -11.33
CA GLN A 251 -9.26 -24.85 -11.22
C GLN A 251 -10.11 -24.03 -10.22
N GLY A 252 -9.58 -23.76 -9.02
CA GLY A 252 -10.29 -22.99 -8.01
C GLY A 252 -10.59 -21.54 -8.45
N GLY A 253 -9.61 -20.87 -9.06
CA GLY A 253 -9.82 -19.56 -9.66
C GLY A 253 -10.85 -19.57 -10.80
N ALA A 254 -10.89 -20.62 -11.62
CA ALA A 254 -11.83 -20.74 -12.75
C ALA A 254 -13.30 -20.81 -12.27
N VAL A 255 -13.59 -21.38 -11.10
CA VAL A 255 -14.94 -21.40 -10.53
C VAL A 255 -15.44 -19.97 -10.31
N ALA A 256 -14.65 -19.13 -9.66
CA ALA A 256 -14.99 -17.72 -9.47
C ALA A 256 -15.00 -16.94 -10.80
N GLY A 257 -14.12 -17.29 -11.74
CA GLY A 257 -14.10 -16.71 -13.09
C GLY A 257 -15.37 -17.01 -13.88
N ASN A 258 -15.94 -18.20 -13.75
CA ASN A 258 -17.22 -18.55 -14.37
C ASN A 258 -18.37 -17.78 -13.71
N ALA A 259 -18.41 -17.70 -12.37
CA ALA A 259 -19.37 -16.89 -11.64
C ALA A 259 -19.31 -15.42 -12.08
N ARG A 260 -18.09 -14.85 -12.22
CA ARG A 260 -17.91 -13.50 -12.74
C ARG A 260 -18.55 -13.31 -14.11
N LYS A 261 -18.25 -14.18 -15.06
CA LYS A 261 -18.79 -14.12 -16.43
C LYS A 261 -20.31 -14.18 -16.45
N GLU A 262 -20.90 -15.02 -15.61
CA GLU A 262 -22.33 -15.14 -15.50
C GLU A 262 -22.96 -13.84 -14.93
N ILE A 263 -22.35 -13.24 -13.90
CA ILE A 263 -22.78 -11.95 -13.35
C ILE A 263 -22.69 -10.87 -14.42
N GLU A 264 -21.56 -10.75 -15.12
CA GLU A 264 -21.34 -9.78 -16.19
C GLU A 264 -22.36 -9.96 -17.34
N SER A 265 -22.67 -11.22 -17.71
CA SER A 265 -23.69 -11.51 -18.73
C SER A 265 -25.11 -11.07 -18.30
N LYS A 266 -25.47 -11.27 -17.03
CA LYS A 266 -26.79 -10.92 -16.50
C LYS A 266 -26.96 -9.42 -16.22
N THR A 267 -25.89 -8.75 -15.80
CA THR A 267 -25.92 -7.33 -15.42
C THR A 267 -25.56 -6.37 -16.56
N GLY A 268 -24.91 -6.87 -17.60
CA GLY A 268 -24.36 -6.06 -18.69
C GLY A 268 -23.21 -5.13 -18.25
N ARG A 269 -22.65 -5.34 -17.06
CA ARG A 269 -21.59 -4.49 -16.49
C ARG A 269 -20.37 -5.35 -16.12
N PRO A 270 -19.12 -4.84 -16.35
CA PRO A 270 -17.95 -5.54 -15.88
C PRO A 270 -17.89 -5.56 -14.36
N VAL A 271 -17.49 -6.69 -13.78
CA VAL A 271 -17.23 -6.81 -12.34
C VAL A 271 -15.87 -6.25 -11.98
N VAL A 272 -14.87 -6.57 -12.81
CA VAL A 272 -13.49 -6.09 -12.63
C VAL A 272 -13.37 -4.70 -13.25
N THR A 273 -13.16 -3.68 -12.41
CA THR A 273 -13.10 -2.28 -12.83
C THR A 273 -11.79 -1.63 -12.43
N SER A 274 -11.45 -0.50 -13.07
CA SER A 274 -10.32 0.34 -12.69
C SER A 274 -10.59 1.21 -11.45
N GLU A 275 -11.83 1.28 -11.00
CA GLU A 275 -12.23 2.06 -9.83
C GLU A 275 -11.74 1.40 -8.54
N ASN A 276 -11.25 2.22 -7.62
CA ASN A 276 -10.83 1.78 -6.31
C ASN A 276 -12.00 1.88 -5.31
N ALA A 277 -12.11 0.93 -4.38
CA ALA A 277 -13.14 0.93 -3.36
C ALA A 277 -13.22 2.26 -2.59
N ASN A 278 -12.07 2.87 -2.28
CA ASN A 278 -11.98 4.17 -1.60
C ASN A 278 -12.50 5.32 -2.48
N THR A 279 -12.24 5.31 -3.78
CA THR A 279 -12.75 6.34 -4.72
C THR A 279 -14.26 6.23 -4.87
N MET A 280 -14.81 5.03 -4.89
CA MET A 280 -16.26 4.79 -4.90
C MET A 280 -16.93 5.35 -3.65
N LEU A 281 -16.35 5.14 -2.48
CA LEU A 281 -16.85 5.64 -1.19
C LEU A 281 -16.83 7.18 -1.13
N LEU A 282 -15.73 7.81 -1.57
CA LEU A 282 -15.61 9.27 -1.63
C LEU A 282 -16.64 9.85 -2.61
N GLY A 283 -16.84 9.23 -3.76
CA GLY A 283 -17.87 9.64 -4.72
C GLY A 283 -19.29 9.57 -4.16
N GLN A 284 -19.62 8.50 -3.42
CA GLN A 284 -20.90 8.35 -2.74
C GLN A 284 -21.10 9.36 -1.61
N THR A 285 -20.05 9.64 -0.83
CA THR A 285 -20.08 10.62 0.26
C THR A 285 -20.29 12.04 -0.28
N VAL A 286 -19.62 12.40 -1.37
CA VAL A 286 -19.79 13.72 -2.03
C VAL A 286 -21.16 13.85 -2.64
N ALA A 287 -21.69 12.80 -3.29
CA ALA A 287 -23.06 12.78 -3.81
C ALA A 287 -24.09 12.95 -2.68
N GLY A 288 -23.95 12.22 -1.58
CA GLY A 288 -24.81 12.34 -0.40
C GLY A 288 -24.75 13.73 0.25
N MET A 289 -23.57 14.37 0.30
CA MET A 289 -23.43 15.74 0.78
C MET A 289 -24.10 16.75 -0.15
N ILE A 290 -24.02 16.56 -1.46
CA ILE A 290 -24.69 17.42 -2.44
C ILE A 290 -26.21 17.29 -2.33
N GLU A 291 -26.74 16.08 -2.15
CA GLU A 291 -28.16 15.83 -1.95
C GLU A 291 -28.68 16.46 -0.65
N SER A 292 -27.94 16.36 0.46
CA SER A 292 -28.33 16.98 1.74
C SER A 292 -28.37 18.50 1.67
N VAL A 293 -27.40 19.12 0.97
CA VAL A 293 -27.40 20.60 0.77
C VAL A 293 -28.51 21.05 -0.18
N ALA A 294 -28.91 20.20 -1.11
CA ALA A 294 -30.02 20.51 -2.02
C ALA A 294 -31.39 20.48 -1.29
N THR A 295 -31.59 19.51 -0.40
CA THR A 295 -32.82 19.39 0.40
C THR A 295 -32.97 20.51 1.43
N GLU A 296 -31.88 20.94 2.11
CA GLU A 296 -31.92 22.08 3.03
C GLU A 296 -32.31 23.40 2.35
N LYS A 297 -31.94 23.59 1.06
CA LYS A 297 -32.29 24.81 0.31
C LYS A 297 -33.73 24.85 -0.18
N ASP A 298 -34.39 23.72 -0.30
CA ASP A 298 -35.80 23.65 -0.70
C ASP A 298 -36.72 23.86 0.50
N ASP A 299 -36.29 23.48 1.70
CA ASP A 299 -37.04 23.73 2.94
C ASP A 299 -36.98 25.20 3.38
N GLU A 300 -35.87 25.93 3.16
CA GLU A 300 -35.74 27.37 3.43
C GLU A 300 -36.54 28.26 2.45
N LYS A 301 -37.03 27.74 1.33
CA LYS A 301 -37.88 28.47 0.37
C LYS A 301 -39.38 28.26 0.56
N SER A 302 -39.73 27.42 1.52
CA SER A 302 -41.14 27.11 1.80
C SER A 302 -41.65 27.72 3.11
N GLU A 303 -40.86 28.53 3.79
CA GLU A 303 -41.26 29.45 4.85
C GLU A 303 -41.27 30.93 4.31
#